data_3cc46d37116bc5584886a3e324b651f2
#
_entry.id   3cc46d37116bc5584886a3e324b651f2
#
_cell.length_a   1.000
_cell.length_b   1.000
_cell.length_c   1.000
_cell.angle_alpha   90.00
_cell.angle_beta   90.00
_cell.angle_gamma   90.00
#
_symmetry.space_group_name_H-M   'P 1'
#
loop_
_entity.id
_entity.type
_entity.pdbx_description
1 polymer ?
#
loop_
_entity_poly.entity_id
_entity_poly.type
_entity_poly.pdbx_seq_one_letter_code
_entity_poly.pdbx_strand_id
1 'polypeptide(L)'
;MDSMKTAIIYARVSSAGALENRQNTDRQVSDLVGYATKNGLEVERVFEEHISGAKRNAERAVQTECIDYAIANRIEVILFTELSRCGRAVWEVLETIKTLKDNNINAYFMKEGLSLFSADGKENPYLAVMVSVLGVCAQMERENISYRLNSGRKLAIERGVKMGRKVGSVKSLEQKESQYAKVIRSLRAGKSIRDTAAICYVSVSTVQRVKKDFNI
;
A
#
# COMPACT_ATOMS: atom_id res chain seq x y z
N MET A 1 -26.84 17.29 -26.20
CA MET A 1 -26.73 17.44 -24.74
C MET A 1 -25.39 16.80 -24.40
N ASP A 2 -24.36 17.61 -24.11
CA ASP A 2 -23.12 17.06 -23.59
C ASP A 2 -23.46 16.41 -22.22
N SER A 3 -23.28 15.10 -22.12
CA SER A 3 -23.43 14.41 -20.84
C SER A 3 -22.40 14.99 -19.89
N MET A 4 -22.81 15.38 -18.69
CA MET A 4 -21.84 15.76 -17.64
C MET A 4 -20.89 14.61 -17.41
N LYS A 5 -19.58 14.91 -17.29
CA LYS A 5 -18.58 13.91 -16.99
C LYS A 5 -18.76 13.41 -15.57
N THR A 6 -18.66 12.08 -15.41
CA THR A 6 -18.79 11.44 -14.10
C THR A 6 -17.47 11.55 -13.32
N ALA A 7 -17.58 11.87 -12.05
CA ALA A 7 -16.44 12.00 -11.16
C ALA A 7 -16.67 11.30 -9.82
N ILE A 8 -15.59 10.87 -9.18
CA ILE A 8 -15.58 10.46 -7.78
C ILE A 8 -14.51 11.24 -7.02
N ILE A 9 -14.68 11.36 -5.71
CA ILE A 9 -13.72 12.04 -4.84
C ILE A 9 -13.01 11.00 -3.96
N TYR A 10 -11.70 11.11 -3.85
CA TYR A 10 -10.91 10.39 -2.85
C TYR A 10 -10.24 11.36 -1.89
N ALA A 11 -10.58 11.27 -0.60
CA ALA A 11 -10.02 12.05 0.47
C ALA A 11 -9.34 11.15 1.52
N ARG A 12 -8.15 11.56 1.98
CA ARG A 12 -7.40 10.82 3.00
C ARG A 12 -7.01 11.71 4.15
N VAL A 13 -7.32 11.28 5.37
CA VAL A 13 -7.00 12.00 6.60
C VAL A 13 -6.26 11.12 7.60
N SER A 14 -5.43 11.76 8.43
CA SER A 14 -4.78 11.10 9.54
C SER A 14 -5.75 11.02 10.73
N SER A 15 -5.84 9.88 11.41
CA SER A 15 -6.70 9.69 12.59
C SER A 15 -6.13 10.28 13.90
N ALA A 16 -4.97 10.96 13.85
CA ALA A 16 -4.39 11.62 15.01
C ALA A 16 -5.11 12.96 15.25
N GLY A 17 -6.02 13.04 16.23
CA GLY A 17 -6.79 14.23 16.59
C GLY A 17 -8.22 14.21 16.03
N ALA A 18 -9.13 13.44 16.65
CA ALA A 18 -10.41 13.04 16.07
C ALA A 18 -11.40 14.19 15.73
N LEU A 19 -11.32 15.36 16.36
CA LEU A 19 -12.24 16.49 16.10
C LEU A 19 -11.71 17.46 15.03
N GLU A 20 -10.42 17.84 15.09
CA GLU A 20 -9.81 18.72 14.09
C GLU A 20 -9.69 18.05 12.71
N ASN A 21 -9.55 16.73 12.68
CA ASN A 21 -9.41 15.98 11.45
C ASN A 21 -10.72 15.76 10.70
N ARG A 22 -11.87 15.68 11.39
CA ARG A 22 -13.18 15.67 10.71
C ARG A 22 -13.44 16.98 9.98
N GLN A 23 -13.22 18.13 10.64
CA GLN A 23 -13.36 19.43 10.00
C GLN A 23 -12.43 19.60 8.76
N ASN A 24 -11.23 19.01 8.81
CA ASN A 24 -10.29 19.07 7.70
C ASN A 24 -10.72 18.16 6.53
N THR A 25 -11.35 17.01 6.80
CA THR A 25 -11.91 16.13 5.74
C THR A 25 -13.11 16.77 5.09
N ASP A 26 -14.06 17.24 5.89
CA ASP A 26 -15.26 17.89 5.39
C ASP A 26 -14.92 19.09 4.50
N ARG A 27 -13.91 19.87 4.88
CA ARG A 27 -13.39 20.97 4.08
C ARG A 27 -12.79 20.48 2.76
N GLN A 28 -11.93 19.47 2.79
CA GLN A 28 -11.30 18.90 1.58
C GLN A 28 -12.37 18.39 0.61
N VAL A 29 -13.34 17.65 1.09
CA VAL A 29 -14.46 17.15 0.28
C VAL A 29 -15.28 18.31 -0.28
N SER A 30 -15.63 19.31 0.55
CA SER A 30 -16.36 20.50 0.14
C SER A 30 -15.65 21.28 -0.97
N ASP A 31 -14.33 21.46 -0.85
CA ASP A 31 -13.50 22.15 -1.86
C ASP A 31 -13.51 21.37 -3.19
N LEU A 32 -13.41 20.03 -3.16
CA LEU A 32 -13.46 19.19 -4.35
C LEU A 32 -14.85 19.13 -4.98
N VAL A 33 -15.91 19.09 -4.19
CA VAL A 33 -17.30 19.21 -4.69
C VAL A 33 -17.53 20.58 -5.35
N GLY A 34 -17.03 21.65 -4.73
CA GLY A 34 -17.08 22.99 -5.32
C GLY A 34 -16.34 23.08 -6.65
N TYR A 35 -15.18 22.41 -6.76
CA TYR A 35 -14.46 22.29 -8.03
C TYR A 35 -15.26 21.51 -9.07
N ALA A 36 -15.81 20.35 -8.69
CA ALA A 36 -16.63 19.52 -9.58
C ALA A 36 -17.80 20.31 -10.16
N THR A 37 -18.56 21.00 -9.31
CA THR A 37 -19.70 21.82 -9.71
C THR A 37 -19.30 22.91 -10.71
N LYS A 38 -18.19 23.61 -10.45
CA LYS A 38 -17.69 24.67 -11.35
C LYS A 38 -17.24 24.17 -12.72
N ASN A 39 -16.83 22.89 -12.81
CA ASN A 39 -16.30 22.29 -14.02
C ASN A 39 -17.33 21.34 -14.70
N GLY A 40 -18.60 21.35 -14.27
CA GLY A 40 -19.66 20.54 -14.88
C GLY A 40 -19.42 19.02 -14.70
N LEU A 41 -18.82 18.62 -13.57
CA LEU A 41 -18.62 17.22 -13.21
C LEU A 41 -19.73 16.77 -12.25
N GLU A 42 -20.29 15.60 -12.50
CA GLU A 42 -21.25 14.95 -11.61
C GLU A 42 -20.49 14.03 -10.63
N VAL A 43 -20.56 14.33 -9.33
CA VAL A 43 -19.90 13.54 -8.30
C VAL A 43 -20.82 12.39 -7.88
N GLU A 44 -20.49 11.17 -8.28
CA GLU A 44 -21.29 9.98 -7.95
C GLU A 44 -21.02 9.47 -6.53
N ARG A 45 -19.75 9.49 -6.09
CA ARG A 45 -19.36 8.91 -4.79
C ARG A 45 -18.14 9.61 -4.20
N VAL A 46 -18.10 9.63 -2.86
CA VAL A 46 -16.95 10.11 -2.08
C VAL A 46 -16.37 8.92 -1.31
N PHE A 47 -15.06 8.75 -1.41
CA PHE A 47 -14.28 7.74 -0.69
C PHE A 47 -13.40 8.42 0.34
N GLU A 48 -13.63 8.14 1.61
CA GLU A 48 -12.88 8.72 2.72
C GLU A 48 -12.04 7.66 3.42
N GLU A 49 -10.73 7.83 3.43
CA GLU A 49 -9.81 6.94 4.12
C GLU A 49 -9.29 7.55 5.41
N HIS A 50 -9.62 6.92 6.55
CA HIS A 50 -9.13 7.32 7.86
C HIS A 50 -7.96 6.42 8.30
N ILE A 51 -6.75 6.99 8.40
CA ILE A 51 -5.54 6.23 8.71
C ILE A 51 -5.09 6.51 10.14
N SER A 52 -5.10 5.46 10.99
CA SER A 52 -4.47 5.52 12.31
C SER A 52 -2.95 5.33 12.17
N GLY A 53 -2.16 6.23 12.79
CA GLY A 53 -0.69 6.20 12.72
C GLY A 53 -0.03 4.93 13.28
N ALA A 54 -0.80 4.04 13.94
CA ALA A 54 -0.31 2.83 14.60
C ALA A 54 -0.31 1.57 13.72
N LYS A 55 -0.99 1.55 12.57
CA LYS A 55 -1.05 0.35 11.72
C LYS A 55 -0.18 0.52 10.48
N ARG A 56 1.02 -0.08 10.49
CA ARG A 56 1.96 -0.12 9.36
C ARG A 56 1.45 -0.91 8.13
N ASN A 57 0.39 -1.69 8.27
CA ASN A 57 -0.12 -2.61 7.24
C ASN A 57 -1.65 -2.55 7.12
N ALA A 58 -2.27 -1.40 7.33
CA ALA A 58 -3.62 -1.26 6.82
C ALA A 58 -3.50 -1.27 5.29
N GLU A 59 -3.87 -2.39 4.68
CA GLU A 59 -4.12 -2.48 3.26
C GLU A 59 -4.93 -1.24 2.87
N ARG A 60 -4.61 -0.63 1.73
CA ARG A 60 -5.31 0.56 1.20
C ARG A 60 -6.68 0.15 0.66
N ALA A 61 -7.46 -0.48 1.50
CA ALA A 61 -8.75 -1.03 1.13
C ALA A 61 -9.65 0.03 0.46
N VAL A 62 -9.66 1.26 1.02
CA VAL A 62 -10.52 2.34 0.49
C VAL A 62 -10.00 2.91 -0.83
N GLN A 63 -8.67 3.06 -0.99
CA GLN A 63 -8.11 3.52 -2.27
C GLN A 63 -8.28 2.47 -3.36
N THR A 64 -8.05 1.21 -3.04
CA THR A 64 -8.27 0.10 -3.97
C THR A 64 -9.75 0.03 -4.35
N GLU A 65 -10.67 0.10 -3.37
CA GLU A 65 -12.11 0.17 -3.63
C GLU A 65 -12.48 1.35 -4.52
N CYS A 66 -11.87 2.53 -4.30
CA CYS A 66 -12.11 3.72 -5.12
C CYS A 66 -11.70 3.50 -6.58
N ILE A 67 -10.51 2.92 -6.81
CA ILE A 67 -10.00 2.65 -8.17
C ILE A 67 -10.84 1.55 -8.84
N ASP A 68 -11.13 0.46 -8.13
CA ASP A 68 -11.96 -0.64 -8.64
C ASP A 68 -13.38 -0.15 -8.99
N TYR A 69 -13.96 0.71 -8.16
CA TYR A 69 -15.23 1.36 -8.43
C TYR A 69 -15.16 2.21 -9.68
N ALA A 70 -14.10 3.01 -9.84
CA ALA A 70 -13.92 3.86 -11.01
C ALA A 70 -13.83 3.04 -12.30
N ILE A 71 -13.11 1.93 -12.26
CA ILE A 71 -12.97 1.01 -13.41
C ILE A 71 -14.32 0.34 -13.73
N ALA A 72 -15.00 -0.22 -12.71
CA ALA A 72 -16.25 -0.95 -12.89
C ALA A 72 -17.39 -0.08 -13.41
N ASN A 73 -17.47 1.19 -12.96
CA ASN A 73 -18.53 2.12 -13.32
C ASN A 73 -18.13 3.10 -14.44
N ARG A 74 -16.94 2.92 -15.05
CA ARG A 74 -16.43 3.77 -16.14
C ARG A 74 -16.39 5.25 -15.76
N ILE A 75 -15.99 5.55 -14.54
CA ILE A 75 -15.80 6.91 -14.05
C ILE A 75 -14.73 7.61 -14.88
N GLU A 76 -15.01 8.82 -15.33
CA GLU A 76 -14.09 9.56 -16.19
C GLU A 76 -13.01 10.29 -15.39
N VAL A 77 -13.30 10.73 -14.15
CA VAL A 77 -12.36 11.55 -13.36
C VAL A 77 -12.38 11.15 -11.89
N ILE A 78 -11.18 10.99 -11.30
CA ILE A 78 -11.01 10.92 -9.84
C ILE A 78 -10.42 12.24 -9.36
N LEU A 79 -11.06 12.86 -8.37
CA LEU A 79 -10.62 14.11 -7.76
C LEU A 79 -9.84 13.84 -6.48
N PHE A 80 -8.62 14.34 -6.42
CA PHE A 80 -7.73 14.27 -5.25
C PHE A 80 -7.43 15.67 -4.74
N THR A 81 -7.25 15.84 -3.43
CA THR A 81 -6.80 17.11 -2.85
C THR A 81 -5.37 17.45 -3.25
N GLU A 82 -4.49 16.45 -3.29
CA GLU A 82 -3.07 16.60 -3.66
C GLU A 82 -2.51 15.24 -4.13
N LEU A 83 -1.41 15.30 -4.88
CA LEU A 83 -0.74 14.12 -5.44
C LEU A 83 -0.29 13.12 -4.35
N SER A 84 0.08 13.60 -3.17
CA SER A 84 0.46 12.74 -2.03
C SER A 84 -0.69 11.84 -1.53
N ARG A 85 -1.92 12.10 -1.95
CA ARG A 85 -3.08 11.24 -1.62
C ARG A 85 -3.11 9.96 -2.45
N CYS A 86 -2.49 9.97 -3.64
CA CYS A 86 -2.38 8.77 -4.47
C CYS A 86 -1.47 7.70 -3.87
N GLY A 87 -0.55 8.07 -2.97
CA GLY A 87 0.43 7.16 -2.40
C GLY A 87 1.02 7.67 -1.10
N ARG A 88 1.52 6.77 -0.24
CA ARG A 88 2.36 7.11 0.93
C ARG A 88 3.83 7.19 0.54
N ALA A 89 4.23 6.34 -0.39
CA ALA A 89 5.55 6.33 -0.98
C ALA A 89 5.43 6.69 -2.47
N VAL A 90 6.48 7.25 -3.03
CA VAL A 90 6.46 7.70 -4.43
C VAL A 90 6.18 6.55 -5.39
N TRP A 91 6.70 5.35 -5.12
CA TRP A 91 6.42 4.18 -5.98
C TRP A 91 4.92 3.82 -6.02
N GLU A 92 4.19 4.02 -4.91
CA GLU A 92 2.74 3.81 -4.86
C GLU A 92 1.98 4.88 -5.67
N VAL A 93 2.46 6.12 -5.63
CA VAL A 93 1.92 7.21 -6.48
C VAL A 93 2.11 6.85 -7.96
N LEU A 94 3.30 6.38 -8.33
CA LEU A 94 3.60 5.96 -9.70
C LEU A 94 2.72 4.80 -10.16
N GLU A 95 2.53 3.80 -9.29
CA GLU A 95 1.66 2.65 -9.55
C GLU A 95 0.19 3.08 -9.73
N THR A 96 -0.31 3.94 -8.85
CA THR A 96 -1.67 4.48 -8.96
C THR A 96 -1.86 5.25 -10.27
N ILE A 97 -0.95 6.16 -10.60
CA ILE A 97 -1.00 6.93 -11.86
C ILE A 97 -0.98 5.99 -13.06
N LYS A 98 -0.11 4.98 -13.06
CA LYS A 98 -0.07 3.99 -14.11
C LYS A 98 -1.40 3.27 -14.26
N THR A 99 -1.98 2.79 -13.17
CA THR A 99 -3.29 2.11 -13.18
C THR A 99 -4.38 2.99 -13.76
N LEU A 100 -4.43 4.27 -13.39
CA LEU A 100 -5.40 5.22 -13.93
C LEU A 100 -5.21 5.45 -15.43
N LYS A 101 -3.96 5.61 -15.88
CA LYS A 101 -3.61 5.73 -17.30
C LYS A 101 -4.02 4.52 -18.12
N ASP A 102 -3.68 3.32 -17.63
CA ASP A 102 -3.98 2.06 -18.30
C ASP A 102 -5.50 1.83 -18.48
N ASN A 103 -6.32 2.44 -17.61
CA ASN A 103 -7.78 2.39 -17.67
C ASN A 103 -8.43 3.67 -18.25
N ASN A 104 -7.66 4.62 -18.78
CA ASN A 104 -8.14 5.90 -19.32
C ASN A 104 -8.99 6.72 -18.32
N ILE A 105 -8.71 6.61 -17.04
CA ILE A 105 -9.35 7.38 -15.99
C ILE A 105 -8.50 8.62 -15.72
N ASN A 106 -9.09 9.81 -15.85
CA ASN A 106 -8.40 11.05 -15.53
C ASN A 106 -8.30 11.22 -14.01
N ALA A 107 -7.25 11.88 -13.54
CA ALA A 107 -7.09 12.29 -12.15
C ALA A 107 -6.81 13.79 -12.11
N TYR A 108 -7.47 14.49 -11.20
CA TYR A 108 -7.20 15.90 -10.94
C TYR A 108 -6.68 16.09 -9.53
N PHE A 109 -5.58 16.81 -9.40
CA PHE A 109 -4.87 17.11 -8.16
C PHE A 109 -5.05 18.60 -7.85
N MET A 110 -5.97 18.90 -6.93
CA MET A 110 -6.41 20.27 -6.68
C MET A 110 -5.28 21.21 -6.25
N LYS A 111 -4.43 20.76 -5.32
CA LYS A 111 -3.33 21.56 -4.78
C LYS A 111 -2.28 21.91 -5.83
N GLU A 112 -1.98 20.96 -6.70
CA GLU A 112 -1.05 21.12 -7.80
C GLU A 112 -1.68 21.83 -9.00
N GLY A 113 -2.99 21.85 -9.09
CA GLY A 113 -3.73 22.40 -10.23
C GLY A 113 -3.51 21.62 -11.52
N LEU A 114 -3.19 20.34 -11.42
CA LEU A 114 -2.82 19.50 -12.55
C LEU A 114 -3.76 18.30 -12.70
N SER A 115 -4.02 17.92 -13.95
CA SER A 115 -4.73 16.70 -14.30
C SER A 115 -3.80 15.71 -15.01
N LEU A 116 -4.16 14.44 -14.96
CA LEU A 116 -3.40 13.36 -15.61
C LEU A 116 -3.45 13.47 -17.14
N PHE A 117 -4.63 13.78 -17.65
CA PHE A 117 -4.84 14.06 -19.08
C PHE A 117 -5.24 15.51 -19.27
N SER A 118 -4.73 16.13 -20.32
CA SER A 118 -5.14 17.46 -20.78
C SER A 118 -6.53 17.41 -21.45
N ALA A 119 -7.08 18.57 -21.77
CA ALA A 119 -8.40 18.66 -22.39
C ALA A 119 -8.48 17.99 -23.77
N ASP A 120 -7.36 17.84 -24.46
CA ASP A 120 -7.24 17.13 -25.75
C ASP A 120 -7.10 15.60 -25.59
N GLY A 121 -7.21 15.07 -24.36
CA GLY A 121 -7.10 13.65 -24.05
C GLY A 121 -5.67 13.10 -24.01
N LYS A 122 -4.64 13.94 -24.25
CA LYS A 122 -3.26 13.54 -24.16
C LYS A 122 -2.76 13.64 -22.73
N GLU A 123 -1.71 12.86 -22.41
CA GLU A 123 -1.03 12.97 -21.12
C GLU A 123 -0.53 14.40 -20.87
N ASN A 124 -0.78 14.89 -19.67
CA ASN A 124 -0.30 16.20 -19.26
C ASN A 124 1.22 16.18 -19.07
N PRO A 125 2.01 16.89 -19.91
CA PRO A 125 3.46 16.83 -19.83
C PRO A 125 4.01 17.39 -18.52
N TYR A 126 3.35 18.36 -17.90
CA TYR A 126 3.78 18.91 -16.61
C TYR A 126 3.65 17.88 -15.49
N LEU A 127 2.55 17.12 -15.47
CA LEU A 127 2.40 16.04 -14.50
C LEU A 127 3.41 14.93 -14.76
N ALA A 128 3.68 14.58 -16.01
CA ALA A 128 4.68 13.57 -16.36
C ALA A 128 6.08 13.94 -15.86
N VAL A 129 6.48 15.21 -16.02
CA VAL A 129 7.76 15.71 -15.49
C VAL A 129 7.77 15.67 -13.96
N MET A 130 6.71 16.15 -13.30
CA MET A 130 6.59 16.14 -11.84
C MET A 130 6.69 14.71 -11.27
N VAL A 131 6.00 13.76 -11.86
CA VAL A 131 6.02 12.35 -11.49
C VAL A 131 7.43 11.74 -11.68
N SER A 132 8.11 12.10 -12.76
CA SER A 132 9.49 11.67 -13.02
C SER A 132 10.46 12.18 -11.97
N VAL A 133 10.37 13.47 -11.60
CA VAL A 133 11.19 14.08 -10.54
C VAL A 133 10.93 13.39 -9.19
N LEU A 134 9.68 13.15 -8.84
CA LEU A 134 9.33 12.42 -7.63
C LEU A 134 9.93 11.00 -7.63
N GLY A 135 9.92 10.32 -8.78
CA GLY A 135 10.55 9.00 -8.94
C GLY A 135 12.04 9.03 -8.62
N VAL A 136 12.75 10.00 -9.16
CA VAL A 136 14.19 10.19 -8.87
C VAL A 136 14.43 10.51 -7.40
N CYS A 137 13.64 11.41 -6.80
CA CYS A 137 13.74 11.74 -5.38
C CYS A 137 13.55 10.52 -4.48
N ALA A 138 12.58 9.65 -4.80
CA ALA A 138 12.36 8.42 -4.05
C ALA A 138 13.52 7.43 -4.16
N GLN A 139 14.13 7.32 -5.33
CA GLN A 139 15.31 6.48 -5.51
C GLN A 139 16.47 7.01 -4.65
N MET A 140 16.75 8.30 -4.71
CA MET A 140 17.79 8.93 -3.88
C MET A 140 17.56 8.72 -2.39
N GLU A 141 16.32 8.82 -1.93
CA GLU A 141 15.96 8.57 -0.53
C GLU A 141 16.25 7.13 -0.11
N ARG A 142 15.87 6.14 -0.94
CA ARG A 142 16.17 4.71 -0.69
C ARG A 142 17.67 4.46 -0.62
N GLU A 143 18.44 5.04 -1.52
CA GLU A 143 19.90 4.93 -1.54
C GLU A 143 20.52 5.54 -0.27
N ASN A 144 20.05 6.71 0.15
CA ASN A 144 20.48 7.38 1.38
C ASN A 144 20.15 6.57 2.63
N ILE A 145 18.96 5.94 2.69
CA ILE A 145 18.56 5.06 3.79
C ILE A 145 19.47 3.83 3.81
N SER A 146 19.68 3.19 2.66
CA SER A 146 20.54 2.02 2.52
C SER A 146 21.99 2.34 2.95
N TYR A 147 22.51 3.46 2.53
CA TYR A 147 23.84 3.94 2.92
C TYR A 147 23.95 4.11 4.45
N ARG A 148 22.99 4.82 5.07
CA ARG A 148 22.96 5.02 6.53
C ARG A 148 22.89 3.71 7.30
N LEU A 149 22.04 2.76 6.85
CA LEU A 149 21.91 1.44 7.47
C LEU A 149 23.20 0.63 7.35
N ASN A 150 23.81 0.62 6.17
CA ASN A 150 25.08 -0.11 5.95
C ASN A 150 26.22 0.50 6.74
N SER A 151 26.32 1.83 6.80
CA SER A 151 27.30 2.55 7.59
C SER A 151 27.15 2.27 9.09
N GLY A 152 25.91 2.36 9.59
CA GLY A 152 25.60 2.02 10.99
C GLY A 152 25.89 0.56 11.34
N ARG A 153 25.58 -0.35 10.40
CA ARG A 153 25.90 -1.78 10.55
C ARG A 153 27.42 -2.02 10.63
N LYS A 154 28.19 -1.36 9.77
CA LYS A 154 29.66 -1.47 9.76
C LYS A 154 30.24 -1.00 11.09
N LEU A 155 29.85 0.16 11.57
CA LEU A 155 30.27 0.69 12.88
C LEU A 155 29.88 -0.23 14.04
N ALA A 156 28.69 -0.84 14.01
CA ALA A 156 28.25 -1.76 15.05
C ALA A 156 29.12 -3.04 15.06
N ILE A 157 29.47 -3.58 13.89
CA ILE A 157 30.37 -4.73 13.76
C ILE A 157 31.76 -4.39 14.29
N GLU A 158 32.30 -3.22 13.95
CA GLU A 158 33.60 -2.72 14.45
C GLU A 158 33.62 -2.57 15.97
N ARG A 159 32.48 -2.24 16.58
CA ARG A 159 32.29 -2.21 18.05
C ARG A 159 32.03 -3.59 18.67
N GLY A 160 32.16 -4.66 17.90
CA GLY A 160 31.99 -6.06 18.40
C GLY A 160 30.53 -6.50 18.53
N VAL A 161 29.54 -5.73 18.02
CA VAL A 161 28.14 -6.15 18.04
C VAL A 161 27.94 -7.28 17.05
N LYS A 162 27.57 -8.45 17.54
CA LYS A 162 27.24 -9.61 16.69
C LYS A 162 25.89 -9.38 16.02
N MET A 163 25.91 -9.36 14.68
CA MET A 163 24.70 -9.24 13.87
C MET A 163 24.07 -10.61 13.62
N GLY A 164 22.76 -10.61 13.36
CA GLY A 164 22.00 -11.82 13.07
C GLY A 164 21.25 -12.37 14.27
N ARG A 165 20.84 -13.61 14.18
CA ARG A 165 20.09 -14.28 15.24
C ARG A 165 20.98 -14.52 16.45
N LYS A 166 20.50 -14.16 17.66
CA LYS A 166 21.23 -14.41 18.91
C LYS A 166 21.51 -15.90 19.07
N VAL A 167 22.73 -16.23 19.45
CA VAL A 167 23.11 -17.63 19.76
C VAL A 167 22.18 -18.14 20.86
N GLY A 168 21.63 -19.34 20.69
CA GLY A 168 20.68 -19.93 21.63
C GLY A 168 19.23 -19.45 21.52
N SER A 169 18.93 -18.50 20.63
CA SER A 169 17.55 -18.07 20.36
C SER A 169 16.77 -19.15 19.59
N VAL A 170 16.29 -20.15 20.30
CA VAL A 170 15.45 -21.22 19.76
C VAL A 170 14.01 -20.98 20.23
N LYS A 171 13.03 -21.20 19.36
CA LYS A 171 11.61 -21.15 19.75
C LYS A 171 11.35 -22.22 20.80
N SER A 172 10.56 -21.89 21.84
CA SER A 172 10.12 -22.89 22.82
C SER A 172 9.33 -24.02 22.14
N LEU A 173 9.25 -25.17 22.78
CA LEU A 173 8.45 -26.29 22.26
C LEU A 173 6.99 -25.89 22.07
N GLU A 174 6.41 -25.13 23.00
CA GLU A 174 5.03 -24.59 22.92
C GLU A 174 4.83 -23.71 21.69
N GLN A 175 5.78 -22.80 21.41
CA GLN A 175 5.76 -21.94 20.22
C GLN A 175 5.87 -22.76 18.93
N LYS A 176 6.69 -23.83 18.94
CA LYS A 176 6.81 -24.74 17.80
C LYS A 176 5.53 -25.57 17.62
N GLU A 177 4.93 -26.02 18.72
CA GLU A 177 3.69 -26.80 18.71
C GLU A 177 2.55 -25.98 18.09
N SER A 178 2.37 -24.75 18.53
CA SER A 178 1.38 -23.83 17.95
C SER A 178 1.64 -23.58 16.46
N GLN A 179 2.88 -23.28 16.08
CA GLN A 179 3.26 -22.98 14.70
C GLN A 179 3.09 -24.16 13.77
N TYR A 180 3.40 -25.38 14.23
CA TYR A 180 3.41 -26.60 13.41
C TYR A 180 2.28 -27.58 13.76
N ALA A 181 1.21 -27.10 14.40
CA ALA A 181 0.09 -27.93 14.86
C ALA A 181 -0.49 -28.84 13.75
N LYS A 182 -0.63 -28.33 12.52
CA LYS A 182 -1.10 -29.10 11.36
C LYS A 182 -0.12 -30.24 10.99
N VAL A 183 1.17 -29.95 11.00
CA VAL A 183 2.23 -30.93 10.68
C VAL A 183 2.26 -32.02 11.73
N ILE A 184 2.23 -31.65 13.02
CA ILE A 184 2.22 -32.59 14.16
C ILE A 184 1.00 -33.50 14.09
N ARG A 185 -0.19 -32.94 13.84
CA ARG A 185 -1.43 -33.72 13.69
C ARG A 185 -1.32 -34.73 12.55
N SER A 186 -0.77 -34.30 11.41
CA SER A 186 -0.63 -35.14 10.22
C SER A 186 0.34 -36.30 10.47
N LEU A 187 1.47 -36.03 11.14
CA LEU A 187 2.45 -37.08 11.53
C LEU A 187 1.87 -38.05 12.56
N ARG A 188 1.17 -37.58 13.59
CA ARG A 188 0.49 -38.43 14.58
C ARG A 188 -0.61 -39.30 13.98
N ALA A 189 -1.21 -38.87 12.88
CA ALA A 189 -2.14 -39.64 12.09
C ALA A 189 -1.46 -40.72 11.19
N GLY A 190 -0.16 -40.92 11.31
CA GLY A 190 0.59 -41.95 10.59
C GLY A 190 0.93 -41.59 9.13
N LYS A 191 0.74 -40.35 8.70
CA LYS A 191 1.07 -39.95 7.32
C LYS A 191 2.58 -39.92 7.10
N SER A 192 2.99 -40.24 5.88
CA SER A 192 4.40 -40.20 5.51
C SER A 192 4.94 -38.75 5.56
N ILE A 193 6.27 -38.61 5.70
CA ILE A 193 6.93 -37.29 5.70
C ILE A 193 6.63 -36.51 4.41
N ARG A 194 6.61 -37.21 3.26
CA ARG A 194 6.34 -36.58 1.95
C ARG A 194 4.88 -36.15 1.83
N ASP A 195 3.94 -36.99 2.24
CA ASP A 195 2.52 -36.65 2.20
C ASP A 195 2.21 -35.50 3.17
N THR A 196 2.80 -35.53 4.37
CA THR A 196 2.66 -34.43 5.34
C THR A 196 3.21 -33.11 4.78
N ALA A 197 4.35 -33.14 4.10
CA ALA A 197 4.92 -31.95 3.47
C ALA A 197 3.99 -31.38 2.40
N ALA A 198 3.41 -32.24 1.56
CA ALA A 198 2.46 -31.83 0.52
C ALA A 198 1.17 -31.27 1.11
N ILE A 199 0.57 -31.97 2.08
CA ILE A 199 -0.72 -31.57 2.70
C ILE A 199 -0.58 -30.26 3.50
N CYS A 200 0.55 -30.07 4.18
CA CYS A 200 0.79 -28.90 5.03
C CYS A 200 1.47 -27.74 4.29
N TYR A 201 1.82 -27.92 3.01
CA TYR A 201 2.53 -26.93 2.19
C TYR A 201 3.87 -26.48 2.84
N VAL A 202 4.62 -27.40 3.39
CA VAL A 202 5.93 -27.13 4.00
C VAL A 202 7.01 -28.02 3.36
N SER A 203 8.28 -27.63 3.50
CA SER A 203 9.38 -28.46 2.99
C SER A 203 9.51 -29.77 3.76
N VAL A 204 9.97 -30.81 3.08
CA VAL A 204 10.29 -32.13 3.67
C VAL A 204 11.25 -31.97 4.87
N SER A 205 12.26 -31.11 4.76
CA SER A 205 13.20 -30.83 5.84
C SER A 205 12.53 -30.19 7.07
N THR A 206 11.50 -29.39 6.87
CA THR A 206 10.69 -28.85 7.98
C THR A 206 9.94 -29.96 8.70
N VAL A 207 9.32 -30.89 7.96
CA VAL A 207 8.58 -32.02 8.54
C VAL A 207 9.52 -32.93 9.32
N GLN A 208 10.72 -33.25 8.77
CA GLN A 208 11.74 -34.03 9.45
C GLN A 208 12.19 -33.39 10.76
N ARG A 209 12.43 -32.07 10.75
CA ARG A 209 12.80 -31.34 11.96
C ARG A 209 11.70 -31.36 13.01
N VAL A 210 10.43 -31.14 12.61
CA VAL A 210 9.28 -31.21 13.52
C VAL A 210 9.14 -32.61 14.08
N LYS A 211 9.26 -33.65 13.25
CA LYS A 211 9.25 -35.05 13.70
C LYS A 211 10.32 -35.31 14.77
N LYS A 212 11.53 -34.81 14.57
CA LYS A 212 12.63 -34.95 15.54
C LYS A 212 12.35 -34.12 16.81
N ASP A 213 11.89 -32.88 16.69
CA ASP A 213 11.64 -31.99 17.82
C ASP A 213 10.54 -32.52 18.78
N PHE A 214 9.58 -33.27 18.27
CA PHE A 214 8.42 -33.80 19.02
C PHE A 214 8.43 -35.32 19.21
N ASN A 215 9.51 -36.02 18.83
CA ASN A 215 9.68 -37.49 18.94
C ASN A 215 8.51 -38.32 18.40
N ILE A 216 8.00 -37.92 17.22
CA ILE A 216 6.86 -38.57 16.53
C ILE A 216 7.36 -39.57 15.50
#